data_6be9e03ea0c6a189e95cf1d1c9b67b57
#
_entry.id   6be9e03ea0c6a189e95cf1d1c9b67b57
#
_cell.length_a   1.000
_cell.length_b   1.000
_cell.length_c   1.000
_cell.angle_alpha   90.00
_cell.angle_beta   90.00
_cell.angle_gamma   90.00
#
_symmetry.space_group_name_H-M   'P 1'
#
loop_
_entity.id
_entity.type
_entity.pdbx_description
1 polymer ?
#
loop_
_entity_poly.entity_id
_entity_poly.type
_entity_poly.pdbx_seq_one_letter_code
_entity_poly.pdbx_strand_id
1 'polypeptide(L)' 'MKNTLKETRKSIMRRAHVMCKEMRNNGYEFDYHVQLGLNIKYLWETVGET' A
#
# COMPACT_ATOMS: atom_id res chain seq x y z
N MET A 1 -22.19 6.43 -2.17
CA MET A 1 -21.96 6.00 -2.29
C MET A 1 -21.62 5.05 -1.98
N LYS A 2 -21.35 4.38 -1.90
CA LYS A 2 -21.25 3.48 -1.77
C LYS A 2 -20.26 2.73 -1.57
N ASN A 3 -19.80 1.83 -1.24
CA ASN A 3 -18.90 1.00 -1.33
C ASN A 3 -17.59 1.47 -1.27
N THR A 4 -17.36 2.58 -0.69
CA THR A 4 -16.10 3.21 -0.64
C THR A 4 -15.09 2.42 0.16
N LEU A 5 -15.48 1.74 1.21
CA LEU A 5 -14.54 0.98 1.99
C LEU A 5 -13.91 -0.15 1.18
N LYS A 6 -14.73 -0.83 0.41
CA LYS A 6 -14.23 -1.91 -0.41
C LYS A 6 -13.29 -1.42 -1.49
N GLU A 7 -13.66 -0.31 -2.13
CA GLU A 7 -12.81 0.26 -3.15
C GLU A 7 -11.53 0.80 -2.56
N THR A 8 -11.61 1.37 -1.38
CA THR A 8 -10.43 1.90 -0.71
C THR A 8 -9.45 0.77 -0.41
N ARG A 9 -9.95 -0.37 0.04
CA ARG A 9 -9.10 -1.52 0.28
C ARG A 9 -8.37 -1.95 -0.96
N LYS A 10 -9.08 -2.07 -2.07
CA LYS A 10 -8.46 -2.46 -3.33
C LYS A 10 -7.41 -1.46 -3.74
N SER A 11 -7.73 -0.19 -3.61
CA SER A 11 -6.82 0.87 -3.98
C SER A 11 -5.55 0.83 -3.15
N ILE A 12 -5.70 0.63 -1.86
CA ILE A 12 -4.56 0.57 -0.95
C ILE A 12 -3.67 -0.62 -1.27
N MET A 13 -4.28 -1.77 -1.49
CA MET A 13 -3.50 -2.96 -1.83
C MET A 13 -2.72 -2.76 -3.11
N ARG A 14 -3.38 -2.24 -4.11
CA ARG A 14 -2.73 -2.00 -5.40
C ARG A 14 -1.58 -1.03 -5.25
N ARG A 15 -1.81 0.06 -4.53
CA ARG A 15 -0.78 1.07 -4.35
C ARG A 15 0.39 0.53 -3.55
N ALA A 16 0.11 -0.28 -2.53
CA ALA A 16 1.18 -0.88 -1.74
C ALA A 16 2.07 -1.76 -2.60
N HIS A 17 1.46 -2.56 -3.48
CA HIS A 17 2.24 -3.39 -4.39
C HIS A 17 3.08 -2.56 -5.35
N VAL A 18 2.50 -1.50 -5.87
CA VAL A 18 3.24 -0.62 -6.78
C VAL A 18 4.43 0.00 -6.07
N MET A 19 4.25 0.43 -4.83
CA MET A 19 5.34 1.01 -4.08
C MET A 19 6.47 0.00 -3.89
N CYS A 20 6.13 -1.24 -3.54
CA CYS A 20 7.15 -2.27 -3.40
C CYS A 20 7.87 -2.53 -4.71
N LYS A 21 7.12 -2.57 -5.79
CA LYS A 21 7.70 -2.83 -7.10
C LYS A 21 8.67 -1.74 -7.49
N GLU A 22 8.32 -0.50 -7.22
CA GLU A 22 9.19 0.62 -7.54
C GLU A 22 10.47 0.57 -6.71
N MET A 23 10.35 0.21 -5.44
CA MET A 23 11.52 0.08 -4.61
C MET A 23 12.47 -0.97 -5.16
N ARG A 24 11.94 -2.10 -5.60
CA ARG A 24 12.77 -3.14 -6.19
C ARG A 24 13.45 -2.66 -7.46
N ASN A 25 12.72 -1.93 -8.28
CA ASN A 25 13.30 -1.41 -9.52
C ASN A 25 14.43 -0.44 -9.26
N ASN A 26 14.38 0.23 -8.11
CA ASN A 26 15.42 1.17 -7.74
C ASN A 26 16.61 0.49 -7.03
N GLY A 27 16.55 -0.82 -6.91
CA GLY A 27 17.69 -1.55 -6.35
C GLY A 27 17.65 -1.76 -4.85
N TYR A 28 16.56 -1.42 -4.20
CA TYR A 28 16.46 -1.63 -2.77
C TYR A 28 16.26 -3.11 -2.47
N GLU A 29 16.94 -3.58 -1.43
CA GLU A 29 16.75 -4.93 -0.97
C GLU A 29 15.94 -4.90 0.29
N PHE A 30 14.85 -5.66 0.32
CA PHE A 30 13.97 -5.67 1.48
C PHE A 30 13.11 -6.93 1.43
N ASP A 31 12.53 -7.26 2.59
CA ASP A 31 11.59 -8.37 2.68
C ASP A 31 10.26 -7.87 2.13
N TYR A 32 9.83 -8.46 1.03
CA TYR A 32 8.62 -7.99 0.34
C TYR A 32 7.41 -8.00 1.26
N HIS A 33 7.21 -9.08 2.01
CA HIS A 33 6.03 -9.20 2.86
C HIS A 33 6.04 -8.16 3.98
N VAL A 34 7.19 -7.93 4.58
CA VAL A 34 7.31 -6.95 5.63
C VAL A 34 7.06 -5.55 5.09
N GLN A 35 7.70 -5.24 3.98
CA GLN A 35 7.56 -3.91 3.40
C GLN A 35 6.14 -3.68 2.92
N LEU A 36 5.53 -4.70 2.34
CA LEU A 36 4.14 -4.58 1.89
C LEU A 36 3.23 -4.25 3.07
N GLY A 37 3.42 -4.94 4.19
CA GLY A 37 2.61 -4.66 5.37
C GLY A 37 2.80 -3.24 5.87
N LEU A 38 4.03 -2.75 5.87
CA LEU A 38 4.29 -1.39 6.29
C LEU A 38 3.63 -0.38 5.36
N ASN A 39 3.69 -0.64 4.06
CA ASN A 39 3.06 0.25 3.09
C ASN A 39 1.55 0.30 3.29
N ILE A 40 0.95 -0.86 3.52
CA ILE A 40 -0.49 -0.93 3.74
C ILE A 40 -0.87 -0.14 4.99
N LYS A 41 -0.11 -0.31 6.04
CA LYS A 41 -0.38 0.39 7.29
C LYS A 41 -0.28 1.91 7.08
N TYR A 42 0.76 2.33 6.39
CA TYR A 42 0.97 3.75 6.13
C TYR A 42 -0.20 4.32 5.34
N LEU A 43 -0.63 3.62 4.31
CA LEU A 43 -1.70 4.11 3.46
C LEU A 43 -3.01 4.19 4.21
N TRP A 44 -3.28 3.21 5.08
CA TRP A 44 -4.49 3.23 5.89
C TRP A 44 -4.47 4.41 6.87
N GLU A 45 -3.33 4.72 7.44
CA GLU A 45 -3.23 5.85 8.33
C GLU A 45 -3.48 7.15 7.60
N THR A 46 -3.00 7.24 6.37
CA THR A 46 -3.23 8.43 5.56
C THR A 46 -4.70 8.60 5.26
N VAL A 47 -5.37 7.52 4.91
CA VAL A 47 -6.80 7.54 4.63
C VAL A 47 -7.56 7.93 5.90
N GLY A 48 -7.15 7.40 7.02
CA GLY A 48 -7.85 7.66 8.26
C GLY A 48 -7.77 9.10 8.71
N GLU A 49 -6.80 9.83 8.21
CA GLU A 49 -6.66 11.23 8.60
C GLU A 49 -7.60 12.15 7.85
N THR A 50 -8.17 11.69 6.80
CA THR A 50 -9.14 12.51 6.10
C THR A 50 -10.52 12.30 6.68
#